data_91ade620e66d0e871cb57b65fa9c11c7
#
_entry.id   91ade620e66d0e871cb57b65fa9c11c7
#
_cell.length_a   1.000
_cell.length_b   1.000
_cell.length_c   1.000
_cell.angle_alpha   90.00
_cell.angle_beta   90.00
_cell.angle_gamma   90.00
#
_symmetry.space_group_name_H-M   'P 1'
#
loop_
_entity.id
_entity.type
_entity.pdbx_description
1 polymer ?
#
loop_
_entity_poly.entity_id
_entity_poly.type
_entity_poly.pdbx_seq_one_letter_code
_entity_poly.pdbx_strand_id
1 'polypeptide(L)'
;MCACSLGVQLKKSMFTIELGKDIYANPTLYLKNATFSSRLKVVSKSVGVDKKNNRFMTSGMDYLVVGEYDFAIVDGSKEYPFVIKVKDTTAPVCASEVGQITIGVGQNIDWNSYFHATDLSGVTFEAKVDTSTASTQDVQVKISDRFGNSVTKNVSVVVQ
;
A
#
# COMPACT_ATOMS: atom_id res chain seq x y z
N MET A 1 22.40 -32.37 31.34
CA MET A 1 21.24 -31.54 30.92
C MET A 1 21.42 -31.23 29.42
N CYS A 2 20.65 -31.92 28.57
CA CYS A 2 20.62 -31.57 27.14
C CYS A 2 19.92 -30.25 26.98
N ALA A 3 20.66 -29.18 26.67
CA ALA A 3 20.08 -27.97 26.13
C ALA A 3 19.48 -28.33 24.76
N CYS A 4 18.19 -28.61 24.72
CA CYS A 4 17.47 -28.60 23.46
C CYS A 4 17.62 -27.23 22.84
N SER A 5 18.50 -27.06 21.85
CA SER A 5 18.51 -25.91 21.02
C SER A 5 17.16 -25.86 20.35
N LEU A 6 16.30 -24.93 20.75
CA LEU A 6 15.05 -24.64 20.04
C LEU A 6 15.43 -24.27 18.61
N GLY A 7 15.10 -25.13 17.65
CA GLY A 7 15.33 -24.89 16.24
C GLY A 7 14.60 -23.63 15.75
N VAL A 8 14.86 -23.24 14.51
CA VAL A 8 14.19 -22.12 13.84
C VAL A 8 12.67 -22.35 13.83
N GLN A 9 11.92 -21.39 14.40
CA GLN A 9 10.45 -21.44 14.42
C GLN A 9 9.88 -20.12 13.91
N LEU A 10 9.13 -20.19 12.82
CA LEU A 10 8.40 -19.04 12.27
C LEU A 10 7.26 -18.61 13.20
N LYS A 11 7.04 -17.30 13.34
CA LYS A 11 5.87 -16.73 14.02
C LYS A 11 4.58 -17.12 13.33
N LYS A 12 4.60 -17.13 12.00
CA LYS A 12 3.46 -17.40 11.11
C LYS A 12 3.97 -17.96 9.79
N SER A 13 3.11 -18.65 9.06
CA SER A 13 3.37 -19.06 7.68
C SER A 13 3.10 -17.96 6.65
N MET A 14 2.28 -16.94 7.03
CA MET A 14 1.96 -15.80 6.21
C MET A 14 1.94 -14.51 7.03
N PHE A 15 2.58 -13.47 6.50
CA PHE A 15 2.60 -12.12 7.07
C PHE A 15 1.89 -11.18 6.12
N THR A 16 0.87 -10.47 6.60
CA THR A 16 0.18 -9.43 5.82
C THR A 16 0.76 -8.08 6.17
N ILE A 17 1.14 -7.32 5.16
CA ILE A 17 1.80 -6.01 5.29
C ILE A 17 1.08 -5.02 4.39
N GLU A 18 0.87 -3.80 4.89
CA GLU A 18 0.26 -2.71 4.14
C GLU A 18 1.20 -2.20 3.03
N LEU A 19 0.64 -1.83 1.88
CA LEU A 19 1.36 -1.22 0.77
C LEU A 19 2.16 0.01 1.24
N GLY A 20 3.39 0.13 0.78
CA GLY A 20 4.29 1.23 1.15
C GLY A 20 5.02 1.05 2.49
N LYS A 21 4.72 0.00 3.27
CA LYS A 21 5.49 -0.32 4.47
C LYS A 21 6.78 -1.06 4.13
N ASP A 22 7.83 -0.73 4.86
CA ASP A 22 9.12 -1.38 4.70
C ASP A 22 9.08 -2.86 5.09
N ILE A 23 9.67 -3.70 4.25
CA ILE A 23 9.79 -5.14 4.46
C ILE A 23 11.27 -5.46 4.64
N TYR A 24 11.68 -5.62 5.89
CA TYR A 24 13.09 -5.81 6.23
C TYR A 24 13.54 -7.26 6.14
N ALA A 25 14.78 -7.45 5.68
CA ALA A 25 15.46 -8.74 5.63
C ALA A 25 16.07 -9.13 6.99
N ASN A 26 15.39 -8.82 8.08
CA ASN A 26 15.82 -9.17 9.43
C ASN A 26 15.09 -10.44 9.89
N PRO A 27 15.79 -11.57 10.10
CA PRO A 27 15.17 -12.82 10.51
C PRO A 27 14.36 -12.74 11.80
N THR A 28 14.77 -11.89 12.75
CA THR A 28 14.10 -11.76 14.06
C THR A 28 12.66 -11.28 13.95
N LEU A 29 12.30 -10.59 12.87
CA LEU A 29 10.94 -10.12 12.62
C LEU A 29 9.96 -11.27 12.36
N TYR A 30 10.47 -12.38 11.83
CA TYR A 30 9.67 -13.52 11.37
C TYR A 30 9.74 -14.74 12.29
N LEU A 31 10.64 -14.73 13.27
CA LEU A 31 10.90 -15.87 14.16
C LEU A 31 10.30 -15.66 15.56
N LYS A 32 9.79 -16.77 16.15
CA LYS A 32 9.27 -16.78 17.54
C LYS A 32 10.37 -16.54 18.55
N ASN A 33 11.54 -17.15 18.34
CA ASN A 33 12.69 -17.05 19.21
C ASN A 33 13.72 -16.16 18.51
N ALA A 34 13.71 -14.89 18.85
CA ALA A 34 14.57 -13.88 18.25
C ALA A 34 16.02 -13.95 18.80
N THR A 35 16.63 -15.12 18.76
CA THR A 35 18.08 -15.21 18.99
C THR A 35 18.78 -14.71 17.75
N PHE A 36 19.44 -13.56 17.86
CA PHE A 36 20.25 -13.06 16.76
C PHE A 36 21.31 -14.09 16.41
N SER A 37 21.27 -14.57 15.18
CA SER A 37 22.32 -15.39 14.59
C SER A 37 22.68 -14.81 13.25
N SER A 38 23.94 -14.41 13.06
CA SER A 38 24.46 -13.92 11.78
C SER A 38 24.37 -14.97 10.66
N ARG A 39 24.14 -16.22 11.03
CA ARG A 39 23.98 -17.35 10.10
C ARG A 39 22.60 -17.34 9.40
N LEU A 40 21.56 -16.83 10.08
CA LEU A 40 20.23 -16.79 9.52
C LEU A 40 20.06 -15.64 8.53
N LYS A 41 19.44 -15.92 7.39
CA LYS A 41 19.16 -14.94 6.34
C LYS A 41 17.70 -15.03 5.89
N VAL A 42 17.12 -13.90 5.57
CA VAL A 42 15.84 -13.83 4.85
C VAL A 42 16.13 -13.69 3.37
N VAL A 43 15.55 -14.54 2.56
CA VAL A 43 15.68 -14.50 1.11
C VAL A 43 14.31 -14.48 0.44
N SER A 44 14.18 -13.75 -0.65
CA SER A 44 13.02 -13.84 -1.53
C SER A 44 13.18 -15.03 -2.47
N LYS A 45 12.11 -15.78 -2.65
CA LYS A 45 11.99 -16.86 -3.65
C LYS A 45 11.17 -16.41 -4.86
N SER A 46 10.52 -15.25 -4.78
CA SER A 46 9.75 -14.66 -5.88
C SER A 46 10.64 -13.91 -6.85
N VAL A 47 10.31 -14.00 -8.14
CA VAL A 47 10.94 -13.22 -9.21
C VAL A 47 10.52 -11.76 -9.09
N GLY A 48 11.40 -10.83 -9.49
CA GLY A 48 11.10 -9.39 -9.51
C GLY A 48 11.14 -8.73 -8.13
N VAL A 49 11.77 -9.39 -7.16
CA VAL A 49 12.01 -8.83 -5.82
C VAL A 49 13.50 -8.56 -5.65
N ASP A 50 13.85 -7.31 -5.45
CA ASP A 50 15.20 -6.86 -5.16
C ASP A 50 15.40 -6.64 -3.66
N LYS A 51 16.66 -6.72 -3.23
CA LYS A 51 17.06 -6.40 -1.85
C LYS A 51 18.07 -5.26 -1.86
N LYS A 52 17.74 -4.17 -1.21
CA LYS A 52 18.62 -3.00 -1.05
C LYS A 52 18.49 -2.42 0.36
N ASN A 53 19.61 -2.07 0.97
CA ASN A 53 19.65 -1.50 2.32
C ASN A 53 18.85 -2.35 3.35
N ASN A 54 19.01 -3.67 3.29
CA ASN A 54 18.31 -4.63 4.15
C ASN A 54 16.78 -4.61 4.03
N ARG A 55 16.22 -4.09 2.93
CA ARG A 55 14.79 -4.07 2.61
C ARG A 55 14.53 -4.79 1.30
N PHE A 56 13.34 -5.36 1.18
CA PHE A 56 12.83 -5.94 -0.06
C PHE A 56 11.89 -4.97 -0.77
N MET A 57 11.98 -4.94 -2.10
CA MET A 57 11.20 -4.08 -2.96
C MET A 57 10.96 -4.73 -4.31
N THR A 58 9.93 -4.32 -5.02
CA THR A 58 9.73 -4.71 -6.41
C THR A 58 10.82 -4.06 -7.27
N SER A 59 11.37 -4.82 -8.23
CA SER A 59 12.40 -4.34 -9.14
C SER A 59 11.98 -3.02 -9.81
N GLY A 60 12.82 -1.99 -9.67
CA GLY A 60 12.53 -0.66 -10.20
C GLY A 60 11.67 0.24 -9.30
N MET A 61 11.29 -0.23 -8.12
CA MET A 61 10.54 0.54 -7.11
C MET A 61 11.30 0.58 -5.78
N ASP A 62 10.79 1.32 -4.80
CA ASP A 62 11.32 1.40 -3.44
C ASP A 62 10.42 0.73 -2.39
N TYR A 63 9.39 -0.01 -2.84
CA TYR A 63 8.47 -0.81 -2.03
C TYR A 63 8.04 -2.08 -2.78
N LEU A 64 7.47 -3.07 -2.08
CA LEU A 64 6.80 -4.20 -2.70
C LEU A 64 5.37 -3.80 -3.09
N VAL A 65 5.02 -4.00 -4.36
CA VAL A 65 3.64 -3.79 -4.85
C VAL A 65 2.69 -4.83 -4.26
N VAL A 66 1.39 -4.56 -4.33
CA VAL A 66 0.35 -5.52 -3.89
C VAL A 66 0.55 -6.87 -4.56
N GLY A 67 0.57 -7.92 -3.75
CA GLY A 67 0.78 -9.30 -4.21
C GLY A 67 1.16 -10.25 -3.09
N GLU A 68 1.37 -11.50 -3.45
CA GLU A 68 1.88 -12.54 -2.55
C GLU A 68 3.28 -12.96 -3.00
N TYR A 69 4.20 -13.04 -2.06
CA TYR A 69 5.62 -13.27 -2.30
C TYR A 69 6.13 -14.41 -1.44
N ASP A 70 6.81 -15.34 -2.07
CA ASP A 70 7.46 -16.44 -1.36
C ASP A 70 8.81 -16.00 -0.81
N PHE A 71 9.03 -16.28 0.46
CA PHE A 71 10.25 -16.02 1.21
C PHE A 71 10.69 -17.27 1.96
N ALA A 72 11.92 -17.26 2.40
CA ALA A 72 12.41 -18.27 3.33
C ALA A 72 13.42 -17.66 4.32
N ILE A 73 13.41 -18.20 5.54
CA ILE A 73 14.56 -18.12 6.43
C ILE A 73 15.52 -19.22 6.01
N VAL A 74 16.76 -18.86 5.74
CA VAL A 74 17.82 -19.80 5.36
C VAL A 74 18.78 -19.96 6.52
N ASP A 75 19.01 -21.21 6.93
CA ASP A 75 19.95 -21.64 7.94
C ASP A 75 20.89 -22.68 7.32
N GLY A 76 22.00 -22.24 6.75
CA GLY A 76 22.91 -23.11 5.99
C GLY A 76 22.19 -23.75 4.80
N SER A 77 22.01 -25.07 4.81
CA SER A 77 21.29 -25.82 3.77
C SER A 77 19.78 -25.96 4.04
N LYS A 78 19.30 -25.55 5.22
CA LYS A 78 17.88 -25.64 5.60
C LYS A 78 17.15 -24.38 5.24
N GLU A 79 15.93 -24.52 4.73
CA GLU A 79 15.02 -23.43 4.41
C GLU A 79 13.71 -23.57 5.16
N TYR A 80 13.20 -22.45 5.66
CA TYR A 80 11.91 -22.36 6.36
C TYR A 80 11.03 -21.39 5.60
N PRO A 81 10.14 -21.90 4.72
CA PRO A 81 9.36 -21.06 3.82
C PRO A 81 8.24 -20.32 4.55
N PHE A 82 7.96 -19.11 4.12
CA PHE A 82 6.83 -18.31 4.53
C PHE A 82 6.39 -17.37 3.39
N VAL A 83 5.21 -16.78 3.53
CA VAL A 83 4.65 -15.87 2.54
C VAL A 83 4.55 -14.46 3.13
N ILE A 84 4.88 -13.46 2.35
CA ILE A 84 4.52 -12.06 2.62
C ILE A 84 3.43 -11.66 1.64
N LYS A 85 2.27 -11.26 2.18
CA LYS A 85 1.15 -10.73 1.42
C LYS A 85 1.08 -9.23 1.61
N VAL A 86 1.32 -8.48 0.54
CA VAL A 86 1.16 -7.03 0.52
C VAL A 86 -0.26 -6.70 0.08
N LYS A 87 -0.97 -5.91 0.87
CA LYS A 87 -2.32 -5.42 0.59
C LYS A 87 -2.33 -3.91 0.66
N ASP A 88 -3.25 -3.32 -0.08
CA ASP A 88 -3.64 -1.92 0.07
C ASP A 88 -5.02 -1.87 0.69
N THR A 89 -5.11 -1.34 1.89
CA THR A 89 -6.37 -1.21 2.66
C THR A 89 -6.66 0.24 3.06
N THR A 90 -5.86 1.19 2.59
CA THR A 90 -6.00 2.60 2.90
C THR A 90 -6.61 3.36 1.73
N ALA A 91 -7.49 4.30 2.03
CA ALA A 91 -8.05 5.19 1.01
C ALA A 91 -7.07 6.30 0.64
N PRO A 92 -7.20 6.89 -0.58
CA PRO A 92 -6.41 8.04 -0.99
C PRO A 92 -6.47 9.19 0.03
N VAL A 93 -5.35 9.88 0.18
CA VAL A 93 -5.20 11.03 1.06
C VAL A 93 -5.30 12.31 0.25
N CYS A 94 -6.22 13.21 0.65
CA CYS A 94 -6.34 14.54 0.04
C CYS A 94 -5.44 15.52 0.80
N ALA A 95 -4.56 16.21 0.10
CA ALA A 95 -3.72 17.25 0.69
C ALA A 95 -4.48 18.56 0.91
N SER A 96 -5.62 18.74 0.22
CA SER A 96 -6.47 19.93 0.34
C SER A 96 -7.90 19.57 0.69
N GLU A 97 -8.51 20.39 1.55
CA GLU A 97 -9.96 20.35 1.80
C GLU A 97 -10.65 21.37 0.89
N VAL A 98 -11.72 20.93 0.23
CA VAL A 98 -12.46 21.72 -0.75
C VAL A 98 -13.93 21.78 -0.35
N GLY A 99 -14.40 22.95 0.07
CA GLY A 99 -15.81 23.16 0.41
C GLY A 99 -16.66 23.61 -0.77
N GLN A 100 -16.08 24.45 -1.65
CA GLN A 100 -16.76 25.01 -2.83
C GLN A 100 -15.80 25.21 -3.99
N ILE A 101 -16.30 24.98 -5.20
CA ILE A 101 -15.61 25.33 -6.46
C ILE A 101 -16.56 26.15 -7.35
N THR A 102 -15.99 26.95 -8.24
CA THR A 102 -16.72 27.71 -9.26
C THR A 102 -16.16 27.35 -10.63
N ILE A 103 -17.05 26.99 -11.57
CA ILE A 103 -16.68 26.59 -12.93
C ILE A 103 -17.58 27.30 -13.95
N GLY A 104 -17.11 27.37 -15.20
CA GLY A 104 -17.92 27.85 -16.32
C GLY A 104 -18.93 26.80 -16.82
N VAL A 105 -20.03 27.27 -17.42
CA VAL A 105 -21.00 26.38 -18.11
C VAL A 105 -20.28 25.53 -19.16
N GLY A 106 -20.52 24.21 -19.13
CA GLY A 106 -19.91 23.23 -20.04
C GLY A 106 -18.46 22.85 -19.72
N GLN A 107 -17.88 23.39 -18.64
CA GLN A 107 -16.51 23.09 -18.25
C GLN A 107 -16.41 21.71 -17.60
N ASN A 108 -15.38 20.95 -18.00
CA ASN A 108 -15.02 19.73 -17.29
C ASN A 108 -14.28 20.04 -16.00
N ILE A 109 -14.48 19.22 -14.98
CA ILE A 109 -13.85 19.38 -13.67
C ILE A 109 -12.66 18.42 -13.57
N ASP A 110 -11.46 18.96 -13.40
CA ASP A 110 -10.30 18.19 -12.94
C ASP A 110 -10.29 18.21 -11.40
N TRP A 111 -10.90 17.19 -10.80
CA TRP A 111 -11.03 17.10 -9.35
C TRP A 111 -9.67 17.06 -8.64
N ASN A 112 -8.64 16.46 -9.25
CA ASN A 112 -7.35 16.37 -8.60
C ASN A 112 -6.61 17.71 -8.51
N SER A 113 -6.92 18.66 -9.38
CA SER A 113 -6.40 20.03 -9.27
C SER A 113 -6.88 20.75 -8.00
N TYR A 114 -8.00 20.31 -7.44
CA TYR A 114 -8.57 20.84 -6.20
C TYR A 114 -8.15 20.06 -4.96
N PHE A 115 -8.27 18.71 -5.00
CA PHE A 115 -8.03 17.88 -3.82
C PHE A 115 -6.57 17.51 -3.58
N HIS A 116 -5.74 17.50 -4.63
CA HIS A 116 -4.35 17.02 -4.57
C HIS A 116 -4.27 15.67 -3.87
N ALA A 117 -5.15 14.75 -4.29
CA ALA A 117 -5.22 13.41 -3.73
C ALA A 117 -4.07 12.54 -4.23
N THR A 118 -3.52 11.73 -3.33
CA THR A 118 -2.42 10.81 -3.63
C THR A 118 -2.68 9.45 -3.01
N ASP A 119 -2.23 8.42 -3.73
CA ASP A 119 -2.17 7.04 -3.26
C ASP A 119 -1.13 6.26 -4.07
N LEU A 120 -0.44 5.28 -3.46
CA LEU A 120 0.57 4.46 -4.14
C LEU A 120 -0.04 3.57 -5.22
N SER A 121 -1.32 3.22 -5.09
CA SER A 121 -2.05 2.41 -6.07
C SER A 121 -2.82 3.24 -7.10
N GLY A 122 -2.71 4.57 -7.02
CA GLY A 122 -3.36 5.52 -7.92
C GLY A 122 -4.64 6.11 -7.34
N VAL A 123 -5.21 7.10 -8.05
CA VAL A 123 -6.39 7.84 -7.61
C VAL A 123 -7.37 7.99 -8.77
N THR A 124 -8.65 7.73 -8.51
CA THR A 124 -9.77 7.97 -9.42
C THR A 124 -10.87 8.76 -8.72
N PHE A 125 -11.63 9.54 -9.50
CA PHE A 125 -12.70 10.40 -9.01
C PHE A 125 -14.02 10.03 -9.67
N GLU A 126 -15.07 9.91 -8.87
CA GLU A 126 -16.45 9.74 -9.33
C GLU A 126 -17.32 10.84 -8.71
N ALA A 127 -17.98 11.62 -9.56
CA ALA A 127 -18.92 12.66 -9.13
C ALA A 127 -19.97 12.88 -10.22
N LYS A 128 -21.20 13.22 -9.81
CA LYS A 128 -22.29 13.59 -10.72
C LYS A 128 -22.51 15.09 -10.62
N VAL A 129 -22.20 15.82 -11.68
CA VAL A 129 -22.36 17.27 -11.79
C VAL A 129 -23.00 17.57 -13.12
N ASP A 130 -24.08 18.36 -13.12
CA ASP A 130 -24.62 18.96 -14.35
C ASP A 130 -23.94 20.30 -14.58
N THR A 131 -23.11 20.38 -15.62
CA THR A 131 -22.41 21.62 -16.00
C THR A 131 -23.08 22.34 -17.16
N SER A 132 -24.20 21.83 -17.70
CA SER A 132 -24.85 22.36 -18.90
C SER A 132 -25.55 23.71 -18.69
N THR A 133 -25.94 24.01 -17.46
CA THR A 133 -26.64 25.25 -17.10
C THR A 133 -26.08 25.86 -15.80
N ALA A 134 -26.21 27.19 -15.68
CA ALA A 134 -25.81 27.91 -14.47
C ALA A 134 -26.65 27.43 -13.28
N SER A 135 -26.01 26.97 -12.22
CA SER A 135 -26.63 26.39 -11.03
C SER A 135 -25.64 26.28 -9.87
N THR A 136 -26.18 26.02 -8.68
CA THR A 136 -25.38 25.60 -7.52
C THR A 136 -25.83 24.22 -7.10
N GLN A 137 -24.89 23.29 -6.99
CA GLN A 137 -25.15 21.88 -6.70
C GLN A 137 -24.30 21.40 -5.54
N ASP A 138 -24.90 20.67 -4.60
CA ASP A 138 -24.15 19.92 -3.59
C ASP A 138 -23.77 18.54 -4.14
N VAL A 139 -22.49 18.31 -4.29
CA VAL A 139 -21.92 17.17 -4.99
C VAL A 139 -21.13 16.30 -4.04
N GLN A 140 -21.40 15.00 -4.07
CA GLN A 140 -20.54 14.02 -3.43
C GLN A 140 -19.47 13.57 -4.41
N VAL A 141 -18.21 13.79 -4.06
CA VAL A 141 -17.05 13.34 -4.83
C VAL A 141 -16.44 12.13 -4.14
N LYS A 142 -16.56 10.97 -4.77
CA LYS A 142 -15.92 9.74 -4.32
C LYS A 142 -14.52 9.66 -4.91
N ILE A 143 -13.54 9.50 -4.05
CA ILE A 143 -12.11 9.42 -4.40
C ILE A 143 -11.66 8.02 -4.03
N SER A 144 -11.25 7.24 -5.01
CA SER A 144 -10.94 5.82 -4.83
C SER A 144 -9.56 5.48 -5.35
N ASP A 145 -8.94 4.46 -4.77
CA ASP A 145 -7.76 3.83 -5.28
C ASP A 145 -8.09 2.68 -6.25
N ARG A 146 -7.06 1.99 -6.73
CA ARG A 146 -7.16 0.85 -7.64
C ARG A 146 -7.81 -0.38 -6.98
N PHE A 147 -7.73 -0.51 -5.65
CA PHE A 147 -8.20 -1.67 -4.88
C PHE A 147 -9.57 -1.46 -4.24
N GLY A 148 -10.20 -0.31 -4.49
CA GLY A 148 -11.55 -0.02 -4.03
C GLY A 148 -11.63 0.66 -2.67
N ASN A 149 -10.49 1.03 -2.06
CA ASN A 149 -10.53 1.87 -0.88
C ASN A 149 -10.91 3.29 -1.29
N SER A 150 -11.78 3.94 -0.55
CA SER A 150 -12.31 5.23 -0.96
C SER A 150 -12.62 6.17 0.19
N VAL A 151 -12.61 7.45 -0.10
CA VAL A 151 -13.12 8.53 0.75
C VAL A 151 -14.10 9.36 -0.06
N THR A 152 -15.17 9.87 0.61
CA THR A 152 -16.17 10.74 -0.02
C THR A 152 -16.05 12.14 0.56
N LYS A 153 -16.03 13.16 -0.30
CA LYS A 153 -16.00 14.58 0.06
C LYS A 153 -17.27 15.27 -0.48
N ASN A 154 -17.84 16.18 0.29
CA ASN A 154 -18.96 16.99 -0.14
C ASN A 154 -18.44 18.35 -0.62
N VAL A 155 -18.83 18.75 -1.83
CA VAL A 155 -18.40 20.01 -2.47
C VAL A 155 -19.60 20.75 -3.02
N SER A 156 -19.71 22.02 -2.74
CA SER A 156 -20.66 22.91 -3.42
C SER A 156 -20.07 23.34 -4.76
N VAL A 157 -20.70 22.96 -5.85
CA VAL A 157 -20.27 23.34 -7.21
C VAL A 157 -21.15 24.45 -7.74
N VAL A 158 -20.54 25.61 -8.01
CA VAL A 158 -21.21 26.77 -8.62
C VAL A 158 -20.86 26.78 -10.10
N VAL A 159 -21.87 26.62 -10.95
CA VAL A 159 -21.76 26.72 -12.43
C VAL A 159 -22.25 28.09 -12.86
N GLN A 160 -21.42 28.89 -13.57
CA GLN A 160 -21.78 30.24 -13.99
C GLN A 160 -21.16 30.63 -15.33
#